data_78eb74d986234dfe82691a0c5c8def4f
#
_entry.id   78eb74d986234dfe82691a0c5c8def4f
#
_cell.length_a   1.000
_cell.length_b   1.000
_cell.length_c   1.000
_cell.angle_alpha   90.00
_cell.angle_beta   90.00
_cell.angle_gamma   90.00
#
_symmetry.space_group_name_H-M   'P 1'
#
loop_
_entity.id
_entity.type
_entity.pdbx_description
1 polymer ?
#
loop_
_entity_poly.entity_id
_entity_poly.type
_entity_poly.pdbx_seq_one_letter_code
_entity_poly.pdbx_strand_id
1 'polypeptide(L)'
;ARVEEQGGMVQAIESGYVKRELVQSHTRRMRDIESGELKIVGVNCFRETAESPLTAGTDSGIMKVDVQAERDQIAALQAFRASRDQAAVETALAQLRAVAVSGDNIMPASIACARAGVTTGEWSEVLREVFGEYRAPTGIDIAMAGQTESPALDAVREQVRQTGQALGRPLRLLIGKPGLDGHSNGAEQIAVKGRDAGFEIVYEGI
;
A
#
# COMPACT_ATOMS: atom_id res chain seq x y z
N ALA A 1 1.87 -9.64 -26.25
CA ALA A 1 2.94 -8.84 -26.84
C ALA A 1 3.91 -8.29 -25.77
N ARG A 2 3.69 -7.09 -25.19
CA ARG A 2 4.69 -6.46 -24.27
C ARG A 2 5.06 -7.30 -23.05
N VAL A 3 4.11 -7.97 -22.42
CA VAL A 3 4.36 -8.84 -21.24
C VAL A 3 5.15 -10.09 -21.66
N GLU A 4 4.87 -10.64 -22.82
CA GLU A 4 5.62 -11.78 -23.35
C GLU A 4 7.07 -11.41 -23.70
N GLU A 5 7.30 -10.18 -24.21
CA GLU A 5 8.63 -9.62 -24.46
C GLU A 5 9.46 -9.48 -23.17
N GLN A 6 8.78 -9.32 -22.01
CA GLN A 6 9.40 -9.30 -20.68
C GLN A 6 9.68 -10.71 -20.10
N GLY A 7 9.34 -11.78 -20.81
CA GLY A 7 9.48 -13.15 -20.32
C GLY A 7 8.25 -13.68 -19.58
N GLY A 8 7.09 -13.07 -19.78
CA GLY A 8 5.82 -13.42 -19.16
C GLY A 8 5.45 -12.57 -17.95
N MET A 9 4.30 -12.87 -17.37
CA MET A 9 3.72 -12.02 -16.29
C MET A 9 4.56 -12.00 -15.02
N VAL A 10 5.13 -13.13 -14.62
CA VAL A 10 5.95 -13.22 -13.41
C VAL A 10 7.18 -12.32 -13.54
N GLN A 11 7.92 -12.44 -14.64
CA GLN A 11 9.09 -11.60 -14.90
C GLN A 11 8.73 -10.12 -15.04
N ALA A 12 7.58 -9.81 -15.66
CA ALA A 12 7.09 -8.44 -15.77
C ALA A 12 6.75 -7.82 -14.38
N ILE A 13 6.26 -8.61 -13.44
CA ILE A 13 6.01 -8.17 -12.06
C ILE A 13 7.34 -8.01 -11.31
N GLU A 14 8.20 -9.00 -11.32
CA GLU A 14 9.49 -9.00 -10.62
C GLU A 14 10.43 -7.88 -11.11
N SER A 15 10.46 -7.62 -12.41
CA SER A 15 11.22 -6.49 -13.00
C SER A 15 10.60 -5.12 -12.72
N GLY A 16 9.43 -5.05 -12.09
CA GLY A 16 8.69 -3.83 -11.84
C GLY A 16 8.05 -3.21 -13.09
N TYR A 17 8.05 -3.90 -14.24
CA TYR A 17 7.48 -3.39 -15.49
C TYR A 17 6.01 -3.02 -15.35
N VAL A 18 5.19 -3.94 -14.79
CA VAL A 18 3.76 -3.71 -14.59
C VAL A 18 3.52 -2.49 -13.71
N LYS A 19 4.27 -2.36 -12.63
CA LYS A 19 4.13 -1.24 -11.70
C LYS A 19 4.51 0.10 -12.35
N ARG A 20 5.58 0.13 -13.14
CA ARG A 20 5.98 1.33 -13.89
C ARG A 20 4.91 1.79 -14.86
N GLU A 21 4.34 0.87 -15.64
CA GLU A 21 3.27 1.18 -16.60
C GLU A 21 2.01 1.74 -15.88
N LEU A 22 1.65 1.16 -14.72
CA LEU A 22 0.55 1.65 -13.91
C LEU A 22 0.79 3.07 -13.39
N VAL A 23 1.97 3.34 -12.80
CA VAL A 23 2.33 4.67 -12.28
C VAL A 23 2.36 5.70 -13.40
N GLN A 24 2.95 5.38 -14.54
CA GLN A 24 3.00 6.29 -15.70
C GLN A 24 1.60 6.59 -16.25
N SER A 25 0.76 5.56 -16.39
CA SER A 25 -0.62 5.72 -16.87
C SER A 25 -1.43 6.61 -15.92
N HIS A 26 -1.30 6.37 -14.62
CA HIS A 26 -2.02 7.16 -13.62
C HIS A 26 -1.52 8.62 -13.58
N THR A 27 -0.22 8.84 -13.62
CA THR A 27 0.38 10.19 -13.67
C THR A 27 -0.10 10.97 -14.89
N ARG A 28 -0.14 10.32 -16.07
CA ARG A 28 -0.68 10.93 -17.29
C ARG A 28 -2.14 11.32 -17.12
N ARG A 29 -2.96 10.41 -16.61
CA ARG A 29 -4.38 10.67 -16.36
C ARG A 29 -4.59 11.85 -15.39
N MET A 30 -3.83 11.91 -14.32
CA MET A 30 -3.91 13.02 -13.35
C MET A 30 -3.54 14.35 -13.99
N ARG A 31 -2.49 14.39 -14.80
CA ARG A 31 -2.11 15.59 -15.55
C ARG A 31 -3.22 16.04 -16.50
N ASP A 32 -3.82 15.12 -17.23
CA ASP A 32 -4.89 15.42 -18.19
C ASP A 32 -6.14 15.97 -17.47
N ILE A 33 -6.42 15.52 -16.24
CA ILE A 33 -7.46 16.07 -15.37
C ILE A 33 -7.07 17.48 -14.89
N GLU A 34 -5.85 17.67 -14.41
CA GLU A 34 -5.34 18.93 -13.88
C GLU A 34 -5.29 20.03 -14.98
N SER A 35 -4.88 19.66 -16.19
CA SER A 35 -4.85 20.57 -17.35
C SER A 35 -6.26 20.86 -17.93
N GLY A 36 -7.27 20.08 -17.55
CA GLY A 36 -8.63 20.16 -18.10
C GLY A 36 -8.81 19.48 -19.46
N GLU A 37 -7.78 18.81 -19.97
CA GLU A 37 -7.88 18.00 -21.20
C GLU A 37 -8.86 16.84 -20.98
N LEU A 38 -8.77 16.16 -19.84
CA LEU A 38 -9.75 15.15 -19.41
C LEU A 38 -10.76 15.78 -18.45
N LYS A 39 -12.01 15.93 -18.90
CA LYS A 39 -13.10 16.48 -18.09
C LYS A 39 -13.76 15.41 -17.26
N ILE A 40 -13.80 15.60 -15.95
CA ILE A 40 -14.51 14.72 -15.02
C ILE A 40 -15.48 15.58 -14.22
N VAL A 41 -16.78 15.27 -14.38
CA VAL A 41 -17.88 15.97 -13.70
C VAL A 41 -17.71 15.83 -12.18
N GLY A 42 -17.86 16.94 -11.47
CA GLY A 42 -17.70 17.00 -10.02
C GLY A 42 -16.23 17.07 -9.55
N VAL A 43 -15.26 16.91 -10.45
CA VAL A 43 -13.82 17.00 -10.11
C VAL A 43 -13.19 18.27 -10.68
N ASN A 44 -13.15 18.43 -11.98
CA ASN A 44 -12.57 19.61 -12.65
C ASN A 44 -13.58 20.42 -13.51
N CYS A 45 -14.82 19.94 -13.62
CA CYS A 45 -15.94 20.69 -14.21
C CYS A 45 -17.24 20.39 -13.46
N PHE A 46 -18.21 21.32 -13.53
CA PHE A 46 -19.51 21.21 -12.85
C PHE A 46 -19.37 20.86 -11.37
N ARG A 47 -18.55 21.61 -10.66
CA ARG A 47 -18.19 21.36 -9.25
C ARG A 47 -19.22 21.90 -8.25
N GLU A 48 -20.17 22.71 -8.70
CA GLU A 48 -21.24 23.23 -7.87
C GLU A 48 -22.21 22.09 -7.54
N THR A 49 -22.22 21.66 -6.29
CA THR A 49 -23.13 20.64 -5.78
C THR A 49 -23.85 21.17 -4.55
N ALA A 50 -25.09 20.76 -4.35
CA ALA A 50 -25.74 20.91 -3.06
C ALA A 50 -24.98 20.08 -2.00
N GLU A 51 -24.97 20.55 -0.75
CA GLU A 51 -24.40 19.76 0.35
C GLU A 51 -25.04 18.38 0.38
N SER A 52 -24.20 17.36 0.40
CA SER A 52 -24.69 15.99 0.50
C SER A 52 -25.35 15.79 1.87
N PRO A 53 -26.59 15.28 1.92
CA PRO A 53 -27.23 14.93 3.19
C PRO A 53 -26.42 13.94 4.05
N LEU A 54 -25.51 13.18 3.40
CA LEU A 54 -24.60 12.23 4.06
C LEU A 54 -23.42 12.92 4.76
N THR A 55 -23.08 14.14 4.37
CA THR A 55 -21.97 14.91 4.93
C THR A 55 -22.43 16.22 5.59
N ALA A 56 -23.72 16.55 5.46
CA ALA A 56 -24.36 17.72 6.06
C ALA A 56 -24.62 17.47 7.56
N GLY A 57 -23.60 17.46 8.34
CA GLY A 57 -23.68 17.31 9.80
C GLY A 57 -22.33 16.86 10.34
N THR A 58 -21.85 17.60 11.28
CA THR A 58 -20.46 17.59 11.71
C THR A 58 -19.93 16.27 12.26
N ASP A 59 -20.75 15.24 12.49
CA ASP A 59 -20.27 13.97 13.09
C ASP A 59 -20.99 12.69 12.60
N SER A 60 -21.97 12.81 11.70
CA SER A 60 -22.88 11.68 11.39
C SER A 60 -22.42 10.70 10.30
N GLY A 61 -21.32 10.98 9.60
CA GLY A 61 -20.84 10.14 8.47
C GLY A 61 -19.55 9.41 8.72
N ILE A 62 -18.80 9.75 9.76
CA ILE A 62 -17.51 9.11 10.04
C ILE A 62 -17.67 8.09 11.14
N MET A 63 -17.59 6.81 10.78
CA MET A 63 -17.58 5.73 11.74
C MET A 63 -16.27 5.77 12.54
N LYS A 64 -16.36 6.04 13.84
CA LYS A 64 -15.22 5.93 14.76
C LYS A 64 -15.15 4.50 15.29
N VAL A 65 -13.97 3.93 15.29
CA VAL A 65 -13.75 2.63 15.92
C VAL A 65 -13.97 2.77 17.42
N ASP A 66 -14.82 1.91 17.96
CA ASP A 66 -15.03 1.85 19.41
C ASP A 66 -13.80 1.22 20.07
N VAL A 67 -13.13 1.99 20.91
CA VAL A 67 -11.96 1.53 21.68
C VAL A 67 -12.30 0.33 22.58
N GLN A 68 -13.55 0.22 23.03
CA GLN A 68 -13.98 -0.93 23.83
C GLN A 68 -14.03 -2.20 22.96
N ALA A 69 -14.52 -2.11 21.72
CA ALA A 69 -14.54 -3.24 20.80
C ALA A 69 -13.12 -3.81 20.53
N GLU A 70 -12.10 -2.94 20.42
CA GLU A 70 -10.71 -3.38 20.31
C GLU A 70 -10.23 -4.13 21.53
N ARG A 71 -10.49 -3.58 22.74
CA ARG A 71 -10.11 -4.22 24.02
C ARG A 71 -10.79 -5.57 24.21
N ASP A 72 -12.06 -5.65 23.90
CA ASP A 72 -12.84 -6.89 24.00
C ASP A 72 -12.32 -7.96 23.04
N GLN A 73 -11.96 -7.57 21.82
CA GLN A 73 -11.37 -8.48 20.85
C GLN A 73 -9.99 -8.98 21.28
N ILE A 74 -9.15 -8.11 21.83
CA ILE A 74 -7.83 -8.51 22.37
C ILE A 74 -8.02 -9.51 23.55
N ALA A 75 -8.92 -9.20 24.48
CA ALA A 75 -9.21 -10.07 25.62
C ALA A 75 -9.76 -11.43 25.18
N ALA A 76 -10.66 -11.45 24.21
CA ALA A 76 -11.21 -12.69 23.64
C ALA A 76 -10.13 -13.54 22.97
N LEU A 77 -9.23 -12.92 22.19
CA LEU A 77 -8.11 -13.61 21.56
C LEU A 77 -7.15 -14.22 22.60
N GLN A 78 -6.82 -13.45 23.67
CA GLN A 78 -5.95 -13.94 24.73
C GLN A 78 -6.58 -15.13 25.48
N ALA A 79 -7.88 -15.04 25.80
CA ALA A 79 -8.63 -16.11 26.43
C ALA A 79 -8.69 -17.38 25.54
N PHE A 80 -8.93 -17.20 24.24
CA PHE A 80 -8.91 -18.28 23.27
C PHE A 80 -7.55 -18.99 23.21
N ARG A 81 -6.45 -18.23 23.12
CA ARG A 81 -5.09 -18.80 23.11
C ARG A 81 -4.74 -19.54 24.41
N ALA A 82 -5.22 -19.06 25.55
CA ALA A 82 -5.01 -19.69 26.84
C ALA A 82 -5.80 -21.01 27.02
N SER A 83 -6.94 -21.16 26.35
CA SER A 83 -7.84 -22.32 26.50
C SER A 83 -7.61 -23.44 25.49
N ARG A 84 -6.85 -23.20 24.41
CA ARG A 84 -6.61 -24.18 23.35
C ARG A 84 -5.54 -25.21 23.74
N ASP A 85 -5.54 -26.36 23.06
CA ASP A 85 -4.46 -27.36 23.17
C ASP A 85 -3.20 -26.87 22.47
N GLN A 86 -2.24 -26.40 23.24
CA GLN A 86 -1.01 -25.82 22.71
C GLN A 86 -0.14 -26.88 21.99
N ALA A 87 -0.13 -28.13 22.44
CA ALA A 87 0.64 -29.21 21.80
C ALA A 87 0.06 -29.56 20.42
N ALA A 88 -1.27 -29.55 20.29
CA ALA A 88 -1.93 -29.72 19.00
C ALA A 88 -1.61 -28.57 18.04
N VAL A 89 -1.57 -27.32 18.53
CA VAL A 89 -1.18 -26.15 17.76
C VAL A 89 0.25 -26.27 17.23
N GLU A 90 1.20 -26.58 18.10
CA GLU A 90 2.62 -26.74 17.73
C GLU A 90 2.83 -27.86 16.71
N THR A 91 2.13 -28.97 16.87
CA THR A 91 2.17 -30.10 15.92
C THR A 91 1.63 -29.66 14.55
N ALA A 92 0.51 -28.94 14.50
CA ALA A 92 -0.08 -28.47 13.26
C ALA A 92 0.80 -27.44 12.54
N LEU A 93 1.41 -26.50 13.28
CA LEU A 93 2.36 -25.52 12.72
C LEU A 93 3.64 -26.19 12.19
N ALA A 94 4.17 -27.18 12.89
CA ALA A 94 5.31 -27.96 12.41
C ALA A 94 4.99 -28.71 11.10
N GLN A 95 3.80 -29.30 11.01
CA GLN A 95 3.33 -29.95 9.79
C GLN A 95 3.16 -28.94 8.63
N LEU A 96 2.57 -27.76 8.89
CA LEU A 96 2.45 -26.70 7.90
C LEU A 96 3.82 -26.29 7.35
N ARG A 97 4.80 -26.09 8.25
CA ARG A 97 6.18 -25.78 7.87
C ARG A 97 6.80 -26.85 6.97
N ALA A 98 6.67 -28.11 7.35
CA ALA A 98 7.22 -29.22 6.58
C ALA A 98 6.63 -29.29 5.17
N VAL A 99 5.32 -29.14 5.04
CA VAL A 99 4.62 -29.13 3.76
C VAL A 99 4.99 -27.90 2.91
N ALA A 100 5.14 -26.73 3.54
CA ALA A 100 5.56 -25.52 2.84
C ALA A 100 7.00 -25.65 2.27
N VAL A 101 7.91 -26.28 3.04
CA VAL A 101 9.30 -26.54 2.60
C VAL A 101 9.35 -27.57 1.48
N SER A 102 8.52 -28.62 1.52
CA SER A 102 8.48 -29.65 0.45
C SER A 102 7.86 -29.15 -0.85
N GLY A 103 7.09 -28.06 -0.82
CA GLY A 103 6.35 -27.55 -1.98
C GLY A 103 5.05 -28.30 -2.28
N ASP A 104 4.60 -29.15 -1.36
CA ASP A 104 3.33 -29.85 -1.47
C ASP A 104 2.14 -28.92 -1.21
N ASN A 105 0.92 -29.42 -1.44
CA ASN A 105 -0.29 -28.65 -1.22
C ASN A 105 -0.48 -28.30 0.27
N ILE A 106 -0.37 -27.03 0.61
CA ILE A 106 -0.50 -26.51 2.00
C ILE A 106 -1.94 -26.56 2.55
N MET A 107 -2.97 -26.75 1.72
CA MET A 107 -4.37 -26.67 2.17
C MET A 107 -4.75 -27.71 3.23
N PRO A 108 -4.38 -29.01 3.12
CA PRO A 108 -4.66 -29.97 4.19
C PRO A 108 -4.03 -29.59 5.53
N ALA A 109 -2.78 -29.13 5.52
CA ALA A 109 -2.07 -28.66 6.72
C ALA A 109 -2.70 -27.38 7.29
N SER A 110 -3.13 -26.44 6.45
CA SER A 110 -3.84 -25.22 6.86
C SER A 110 -5.19 -25.54 7.53
N ILE A 111 -5.93 -26.52 7.02
CA ILE A 111 -7.18 -26.99 7.64
C ILE A 111 -6.89 -27.63 9.01
N ALA A 112 -5.81 -28.40 9.13
CA ALA A 112 -5.39 -28.95 10.42
C ALA A 112 -5.02 -27.85 11.42
N CYS A 113 -4.31 -26.79 10.98
CA CYS A 113 -4.02 -25.62 11.79
C CYS A 113 -5.30 -24.95 12.30
N ALA A 114 -6.28 -24.70 11.43
CA ALA A 114 -7.55 -24.09 11.82
C ALA A 114 -8.30 -24.95 12.86
N ARG A 115 -8.33 -26.25 12.69
CA ARG A 115 -8.95 -27.19 13.65
C ARG A 115 -8.23 -27.25 15.00
N ALA A 116 -6.92 -27.11 15.01
CA ALA A 116 -6.12 -27.04 16.24
C ALA A 116 -6.23 -25.70 16.97
N GLY A 117 -6.86 -24.68 16.37
CA GLY A 117 -6.97 -23.36 16.94
C GLY A 117 -5.75 -22.46 16.71
N VAL A 118 -5.00 -22.70 15.64
CA VAL A 118 -3.94 -21.81 15.18
C VAL A 118 -4.56 -20.50 14.72
N THR A 119 -4.02 -19.38 15.18
CA THR A 119 -4.45 -18.05 14.74
C THR A 119 -3.91 -17.72 13.34
N THR A 120 -4.57 -16.78 12.64
CA THR A 120 -4.11 -16.30 11.33
C THR A 120 -2.68 -15.77 11.39
N GLY A 121 -2.32 -15.07 12.50
CA GLY A 121 -0.97 -14.56 12.71
C GLY A 121 0.07 -15.68 12.76
N GLU A 122 -0.16 -16.70 13.58
CA GLU A 122 0.76 -17.85 13.73
C GLU A 122 0.88 -18.65 12.42
N TRP A 123 -0.22 -18.84 11.70
CA TRP A 123 -0.22 -19.49 10.40
C TRP A 123 0.60 -18.70 9.36
N SER A 124 0.37 -17.40 9.27
CA SER A 124 1.07 -16.54 8.31
C SER A 124 2.55 -16.36 8.65
N GLU A 125 2.92 -16.40 9.95
CA GLU A 125 4.31 -16.33 10.39
C GLU A 125 5.13 -17.52 9.90
N VAL A 126 4.60 -18.73 10.04
CA VAL A 126 5.24 -19.94 9.50
C VAL A 126 5.47 -19.86 7.99
N LEU A 127 4.50 -19.32 7.24
CA LEU A 127 4.65 -19.16 5.80
C LEU A 127 5.65 -18.06 5.42
N ARG A 128 5.71 -16.94 6.17
CA ARG A 128 6.74 -15.91 5.97
C ARG A 128 8.15 -16.43 6.25
N GLU A 129 8.31 -17.25 7.28
CA GLU A 129 9.61 -17.87 7.59
C GLU A 129 10.11 -18.79 6.46
N VAL A 130 9.19 -19.47 5.76
CA VAL A 130 9.55 -20.39 4.65
C VAL A 130 9.72 -19.64 3.33
N PHE A 131 8.78 -18.76 2.99
CA PHE A 131 8.73 -18.12 1.67
C PHE A 131 9.32 -16.70 1.66
N GLY A 132 9.57 -16.12 2.84
CA GLY A 132 9.95 -14.71 2.98
C GLY A 132 8.76 -13.76 2.83
N GLU A 133 9.05 -12.47 2.93
CA GLU A 133 8.08 -11.40 2.68
C GLU A 133 8.28 -10.84 1.28
N TYR A 134 7.20 -10.83 0.50
CA TYR A 134 7.22 -10.19 -0.80
C TYR A 134 7.15 -8.66 -0.64
N ARG A 135 8.13 -7.97 -1.20
CA ARG A 135 8.12 -6.51 -1.34
C ARG A 135 7.98 -6.15 -2.81
N ALA A 136 6.85 -5.57 -3.16
CA ALA A 136 6.59 -5.15 -4.53
C ALA A 136 7.52 -3.99 -4.94
N PRO A 137 8.01 -3.98 -6.20
CA PRO A 137 8.72 -2.82 -6.74
C PRO A 137 7.83 -1.58 -6.71
N THR A 138 8.38 -0.43 -6.32
CA THR A 138 7.60 0.82 -6.17
C THR A 138 7.31 1.51 -7.50
N GLY A 139 8.18 1.34 -8.50
CA GLY A 139 8.03 1.91 -9.85
C GLY A 139 8.16 3.43 -9.93
N ILE A 140 8.51 4.10 -8.83
CA ILE A 140 8.54 5.57 -8.75
C ILE A 140 9.81 6.14 -9.37
N ASP A 141 10.93 5.43 -9.30
CA ASP A 141 12.24 5.91 -9.76
C ASP A 141 12.26 6.23 -11.27
N ILE A 142 11.35 5.64 -12.02
CA ILE A 142 11.29 5.72 -13.49
C ILE A 142 10.02 6.43 -13.99
N ALA A 143 9.09 6.78 -13.08
CA ALA A 143 7.94 7.58 -13.48
C ALA A 143 8.43 8.92 -14.02
N MET A 144 8.12 9.21 -15.28
CA MET A 144 8.53 10.47 -15.91
C MET A 144 8.03 11.62 -15.05
N ALA A 145 8.93 12.53 -14.69
CA ALA A 145 8.56 13.80 -14.07
C ALA A 145 7.54 14.46 -14.98
N GLY A 146 6.31 14.54 -14.52
CA GLY A 146 5.29 15.31 -15.21
C GLY A 146 5.70 16.76 -15.06
N GLN A 147 6.15 17.38 -16.12
CA GLN A 147 6.35 18.83 -16.16
C GLN A 147 4.96 19.50 -16.14
N THR A 148 4.31 19.46 -14.99
CA THR A 148 3.17 20.34 -14.75
C THR A 148 3.75 21.70 -14.41
N GLU A 149 3.87 22.56 -15.41
CA GLU A 149 4.19 23.97 -15.19
C GLU A 149 3.02 24.62 -14.47
N SER A 150 3.21 24.91 -13.20
CA SER A 150 2.24 25.62 -12.38
C SER A 150 3.01 26.64 -11.53
N PRO A 151 2.62 27.92 -11.56
CA PRO A 151 3.26 28.95 -10.72
C PRO A 151 3.27 28.57 -9.22
N ALA A 152 2.26 27.84 -8.76
CA ALA A 152 2.20 27.36 -7.39
C ALA A 152 3.26 26.28 -7.12
N LEU A 153 3.48 25.36 -8.05
CA LEU A 153 4.51 24.32 -7.92
C LEU A 153 5.92 24.94 -7.99
N ASP A 154 6.13 25.94 -8.85
CA ASP A 154 7.41 26.63 -8.95
C ASP A 154 7.75 27.39 -7.67
N ALA A 155 6.76 28.00 -7.02
CA ALA A 155 6.94 28.62 -5.71
C ALA A 155 7.35 27.60 -4.63
N VAL A 156 6.73 26.40 -4.64
CA VAL A 156 7.10 25.31 -3.72
C VAL A 156 8.51 24.79 -4.02
N ARG A 157 8.87 24.60 -5.27
CA ARG A 157 10.23 24.19 -5.68
C ARG A 157 11.30 25.15 -5.15
N GLU A 158 11.03 26.44 -5.28
CA GLU A 158 11.93 27.48 -4.80
C GLU A 158 12.06 27.44 -3.27
N GLN A 159 10.97 27.26 -2.53
CA GLN A 159 11.01 27.10 -1.08
C GLN A 159 11.78 25.85 -0.65
N VAL A 160 11.56 24.73 -1.32
CA VAL A 160 12.30 23.47 -1.05
C VAL A 160 13.79 23.67 -1.28
N ARG A 161 14.16 24.31 -2.39
CA ARG A 161 15.56 24.61 -2.72
C ARG A 161 16.23 25.52 -1.67
N GLN A 162 15.57 26.62 -1.29
CA GLN A 162 16.08 27.56 -0.29
C GLN A 162 16.26 26.90 1.08
N THR A 163 15.27 26.12 1.50
CA THR A 163 15.33 25.39 2.77
C THR A 163 16.44 24.34 2.76
N GLY A 164 16.61 23.63 1.66
CA GLY A 164 17.69 22.66 1.49
C GLY A 164 19.06 23.33 1.54
N GLN A 165 19.23 24.50 0.94
CA GLN A 165 20.46 25.30 1.03
C GLN A 165 20.75 25.75 2.46
N ALA A 166 19.73 26.25 3.18
CA ALA A 166 19.88 26.69 4.57
C ALA A 166 20.26 25.55 5.51
N LEU A 167 19.78 24.33 5.24
CA LEU A 167 20.07 23.13 6.02
C LEU A 167 21.37 22.41 5.58
N GLY A 168 21.99 22.82 4.47
CA GLY A 168 23.17 22.16 3.90
C GLY A 168 22.92 20.74 3.38
N ARG A 169 21.67 20.36 3.15
CA ARG A 169 21.28 19.04 2.65
C ARG A 169 19.95 19.10 1.91
N PRO A 170 19.67 18.19 0.94
CA PRO A 170 18.36 18.08 0.33
C PRO A 170 17.30 17.71 1.37
N LEU A 171 16.08 18.18 1.14
CA LEU A 171 14.92 17.76 1.92
C LEU A 171 14.51 16.37 1.51
N ARG A 172 14.36 15.46 2.47
CA ARG A 172 13.87 14.09 2.26
C ARG A 172 12.42 13.97 2.71
N LEU A 173 11.63 13.30 1.89
CA LEU A 173 10.26 12.93 2.20
C LEU A 173 10.16 11.40 2.22
N LEU A 174 9.98 10.84 3.42
CA LEU A 174 9.69 9.42 3.59
C LEU A 174 8.19 9.20 3.43
N ILE A 175 7.82 8.30 2.55
CA ILE A 175 6.44 7.88 2.33
C ILE A 175 6.38 6.39 2.63
N GLY A 176 5.69 6.05 3.70
CA GLY A 176 5.43 4.68 4.12
C GLY A 176 3.94 4.43 4.21
N LYS A 177 3.53 3.22 3.91
CA LYS A 177 2.15 2.78 4.04
C LYS A 177 2.11 1.55 4.93
N PRO A 178 1.62 1.66 6.17
CA PRO A 178 1.58 0.52 7.07
C PRO A 178 0.49 -0.47 6.66
N GLY A 179 0.81 -1.76 6.75
CA GLY A 179 -0.11 -2.86 6.51
C GLY A 179 -0.18 -3.32 5.05
N LEU A 180 -0.98 -4.37 4.81
CA LEU A 180 -1.16 -5.02 3.51
C LEU A 180 -2.30 -4.37 2.71
N ASP A 181 -2.32 -3.06 2.62
CA ASP A 181 -3.32 -2.37 1.80
C ASP A 181 -2.80 -2.14 0.37
N GLY A 182 -3.38 -2.84 -0.60
CA GLY A 182 -3.04 -2.73 -2.02
C GLY A 182 -3.39 -1.39 -2.69
N HIS A 183 -4.05 -0.46 -2.00
CA HIS A 183 -4.42 0.85 -2.52
C HIS A 183 -3.24 1.83 -2.48
N SER A 184 -2.22 1.58 -3.30
CA SER A 184 -0.98 2.37 -3.29
C SER A 184 -1.05 3.68 -4.10
N ASN A 185 -2.07 3.87 -4.94
CA ASN A 185 -2.15 4.99 -5.89
C ASN A 185 -2.00 6.37 -5.23
N GLY A 186 -2.61 6.59 -4.05
CA GLY A 186 -2.50 7.87 -3.33
C GLY A 186 -1.07 8.16 -2.88
N ALA A 187 -0.41 7.18 -2.25
CA ALA A 187 0.97 7.32 -1.79
C ALA A 187 1.95 7.54 -2.96
N GLU A 188 1.74 6.83 -4.06
CA GLU A 188 2.52 7.00 -5.29
C GLU A 188 2.39 8.40 -5.89
N GLN A 189 1.17 8.95 -5.91
CA GLN A 189 0.95 10.31 -6.40
C GLN A 189 1.61 11.36 -5.49
N ILE A 190 1.57 11.17 -4.18
CA ILE A 190 2.29 12.04 -3.22
C ILE A 190 3.80 11.94 -3.48
N ALA A 191 4.34 10.74 -3.71
CA ALA A 191 5.75 10.55 -4.02
C ALA A 191 6.17 11.26 -5.31
N VAL A 192 5.38 11.09 -6.39
CA VAL A 192 5.64 11.76 -7.68
C VAL A 192 5.58 13.27 -7.52
N LYS A 193 4.53 13.81 -6.90
CA LYS A 193 4.38 15.26 -6.66
C LYS A 193 5.47 15.82 -5.75
N GLY A 194 5.84 15.10 -4.70
CA GLY A 194 6.96 15.48 -3.81
C GLY A 194 8.28 15.56 -4.57
N ARG A 195 8.57 14.58 -5.42
CA ARG A 195 9.75 14.61 -6.29
C ARG A 195 9.70 15.80 -7.26
N ASP A 196 8.55 16.04 -7.89
CA ASP A 196 8.35 17.16 -8.81
C ASP A 196 8.50 18.52 -8.10
N ALA A 197 8.22 18.57 -6.78
CA ALA A 197 8.47 19.71 -5.92
C ALA A 197 9.93 19.85 -5.45
N GLY A 198 10.81 18.88 -5.77
CA GLY A 198 12.25 18.94 -5.47
C GLY A 198 12.68 18.21 -4.20
N PHE A 199 11.81 17.43 -3.58
CA PHE A 199 12.21 16.56 -2.47
C PHE A 199 12.96 15.30 -2.96
N GLU A 200 13.92 14.86 -2.19
CA GLU A 200 14.45 13.48 -2.28
C GLU A 200 13.41 12.52 -1.68
N ILE A 201 12.83 11.67 -2.52
CA ILE A 201 11.76 10.76 -2.10
C ILE A 201 12.35 9.42 -1.66
N VAL A 202 11.98 8.99 -0.46
CA VAL A 202 12.17 7.64 0.04
C VAL A 202 10.79 7.00 0.15
N TYR A 203 10.50 6.05 -0.73
CA TYR A 203 9.21 5.36 -0.77
C TYR A 203 9.42 3.89 -0.48
N GLU A 204 8.94 3.43 0.66
CA GLU A 204 9.10 2.05 1.13
C GLU A 204 8.04 1.08 0.54
N GLY A 205 7.05 1.60 -0.17
CA GLY A 205 5.96 0.78 -0.70
C GLY A 205 4.96 0.38 0.39
N ILE A 206 4.52 -0.87 0.35
CA ILE A 206 3.55 -1.50 1.25
C ILE A 206 4.30 -2.40 2.21
#